data_964e1c3318229034d6d665bae01b6bcd
#
_entry.id   964e1c3318229034d6d665bae01b6bcd
#
_cell.length_a   1.000
_cell.length_b   1.000
_cell.length_c   1.000
_cell.angle_alpha   90.00
_cell.angle_beta   90.00
_cell.angle_gamma   90.00
#
_symmetry.space_group_name_H-M   'P 1'
#
loop_
_entity.id
_entity.type
_entity.pdbx_description
1 polymer ?
#
loop_
_entity_poly.entity_id
_entity_poly.type
_entity_poly.pdbx_seq_one_letter_code
_entity_poly.pdbx_strand_id
1 'polypeptide(L)'
;LVGSEMCIRDRKTDEWTVFSVGGGALAEEGHPQGSTPDIYEMNTMSQILYWCEHTGRSYWEYVEQCEGKEIWDYLAEVWKTMQAAILRGLDAEGVLPGPLNLRRKASAYYIKAKGYKDSLRSRGLVFAYALAVSEENASGGKIVTAPTCGACGVVPAVLYHLQQTREFSDARILRALATAGLVGNIVKHNASISGAEAGCQAEVGVACSMASAAASQLFGGSPAQIEYAAEMGLEHHLGMTCDPVCGLVQIPCIERNAYAAARALDANTYSAFTDGHHRVSFDRVVEVMKQTGHDLPSLYKETSEGGLAKDYHPMD
;
A
#
# COMPACT_ATOMS: atom_id res chain seq x y z
N LEU A 1 13.65 11.58 13.94
CA LEU A 1 13.35 11.63 15.38
C LEU A 1 11.96 12.24 15.56
N VAL A 2 11.00 11.43 16.02
CA VAL A 2 9.69 11.94 16.44
C VAL A 2 9.61 11.71 17.94
N GLY A 3 9.70 12.79 18.72
CA GLY A 3 9.40 12.77 20.15
C GLY A 3 7.96 13.19 20.38
N SER A 4 7.20 12.48 21.21
CA SER A 4 5.91 12.93 21.69
C SER A 4 5.93 12.99 23.22
N GLU A 5 5.54 14.14 23.77
CA GLU A 5 5.28 14.31 25.19
C GLU A 5 3.80 14.09 25.48
N MET A 6 3.50 13.26 26.47
CA MET A 6 2.15 13.08 26.98
C MET A 6 2.13 13.51 28.46
N CYS A 7 1.42 14.60 28.75
CA CYS A 7 1.18 15.06 30.10
C CYS A 7 -0.02 14.35 30.72
N ILE A 8 0.20 13.57 31.78
CA ILE A 8 -0.85 12.99 32.60
C ILE A 8 -1.18 13.96 33.76
N ARG A 9 -2.43 14.03 34.19
CA ARG A 9 -2.98 15.00 35.15
C ARG A 9 -2.33 15.02 36.55
N ASP A 10 -1.47 14.06 36.88
CA ASP A 10 -0.76 13.90 38.15
C ASP A 10 0.68 14.45 38.16
N ARG A 11 1.08 15.21 37.13
CA ARG A 11 2.43 15.82 37.00
C ARG A 11 3.57 14.82 36.81
N LYS A 12 3.30 13.57 36.42
CA LYS A 12 4.35 12.68 35.91
C LYS A 12 4.47 12.88 34.41
N THR A 13 5.68 13.18 33.95
CA THR A 13 6.04 13.20 32.55
C THR A 13 6.84 11.94 32.27
N ASP A 14 6.36 11.11 31.33
CA ASP A 14 7.13 10.00 30.79
C ASP A 14 7.64 10.43 29.42
N GLU A 15 8.95 10.34 29.21
CA GLU A 15 9.60 10.64 27.94
C GLU A 15 10.01 9.34 27.27
N TRP A 16 9.55 9.14 26.03
CA TRP A 16 9.95 8.01 25.20
C TRP A 16 10.63 8.49 23.93
N THR A 17 11.78 7.91 23.64
CA THR A 17 12.46 8.10 22.35
C THR A 17 12.13 6.93 21.43
N VAL A 18 11.39 7.20 20.36
CA VAL A 18 10.95 6.19 19.41
C VAL A 18 11.49 6.56 18.02
N PHE A 19 12.09 5.59 17.35
CA PHE A 19 12.62 5.74 16.00
C PHE A 19 11.70 5.03 15.00
N SER A 20 11.38 5.70 13.90
CA SER A 20 10.81 5.02 12.74
C SER A 20 11.94 4.30 11.99
N VAL A 21 11.80 3.00 11.81
CA VAL A 21 12.81 2.17 11.11
C VAL A 21 12.34 1.73 9.73
N GLY A 22 11.30 2.40 9.21
CA GLY A 22 10.72 2.12 7.90
C GLY A 22 9.59 1.08 7.93
N GLY A 23 8.77 1.09 6.89
CA GLY A 23 7.67 0.12 6.74
C GLY A 23 6.62 0.14 7.86
N GLY A 24 6.50 1.25 8.61
CA GLY A 24 5.60 1.36 9.77
C GLY A 24 6.13 0.73 11.05
N ALA A 25 7.34 0.17 11.05
CA ALA A 25 7.97 -0.39 12.24
C ALA A 25 8.59 0.72 13.10
N LEU A 26 8.49 0.54 14.43
CA LEU A 26 9.04 1.44 15.43
C LEU A 26 10.10 0.71 16.25
N ALA A 27 11.17 1.39 16.60
CA ALA A 27 12.17 0.95 17.56
C ALA A 27 12.24 1.92 18.73
N GLU A 28 12.29 1.38 19.96
CA GLU A 28 12.50 2.16 21.17
C GLU A 28 13.98 2.16 21.56
N GLU A 29 14.45 3.26 22.10
CA GLU A 29 15.83 3.35 22.58
C GLU A 29 16.06 2.34 23.72
N GLY A 30 17.06 1.45 23.55
CA GLY A 30 17.39 0.40 24.52
C GLY A 30 16.52 -0.88 24.46
N HIS A 31 15.52 -0.93 23.59
CA HIS A 31 14.71 -2.11 23.34
C HIS A 31 14.95 -2.65 21.92
N PRO A 32 15.69 -3.75 21.73
CA PRO A 32 15.82 -4.38 20.43
C PRO A 32 14.44 -4.86 19.94
N GLN A 33 14.15 -4.65 18.66
CA GLN A 33 12.94 -5.21 18.05
C GLN A 33 12.89 -6.72 18.32
N GLY A 34 11.82 -7.20 18.96
CA GLY A 34 11.57 -8.61 19.09
C GLY A 34 11.48 -9.23 17.69
N SER A 35 12.20 -10.33 17.45
CA SER A 35 12.05 -11.10 16.23
C SER A 35 10.62 -11.64 16.18
N THR A 36 9.81 -11.16 15.25
CA THR A 36 8.53 -11.81 14.92
C THR A 36 8.85 -13.21 14.39
N PRO A 37 8.22 -14.28 14.90
CA PRO A 37 8.46 -15.62 14.38
C PRO A 37 8.06 -15.65 12.89
N ASP A 38 8.90 -16.28 12.08
CA ASP A 38 8.58 -16.55 10.68
C ASP A 38 7.61 -17.73 10.63
N ILE A 39 6.33 -17.42 10.42
CA ILE A 39 5.25 -18.42 10.39
C ILE A 39 4.97 -18.94 8.98
N TYR A 40 5.57 -18.30 7.95
CA TYR A 40 5.39 -18.70 6.56
C TYR A 40 6.57 -19.57 6.11
N GLU A 41 6.32 -20.89 5.94
CA GLU A 41 7.34 -21.84 5.47
C GLU A 41 7.78 -21.56 4.03
N MET A 42 6.83 -21.16 3.15
CA MET A 42 7.11 -20.73 1.79
C MET A 42 7.13 -19.22 1.73
N ASN A 43 8.25 -18.66 1.32
CA ASN A 43 8.48 -17.21 1.30
C ASN A 43 8.74 -16.64 -0.11
N THR A 44 8.55 -17.43 -1.15
CA THR A 44 8.57 -16.97 -2.54
C THR A 44 7.22 -17.22 -3.22
N MET A 45 6.86 -16.34 -4.17
CA MET A 45 5.61 -16.49 -4.88
C MET A 45 5.58 -17.77 -5.72
N SER A 46 6.70 -18.16 -6.30
CA SER A 46 6.81 -19.39 -7.10
C SER A 46 6.54 -20.66 -6.29
N GLN A 47 7.00 -20.72 -5.03
CA GLN A 47 6.73 -21.85 -4.14
C GLN A 47 5.25 -21.93 -3.81
N ILE A 48 4.63 -20.79 -3.49
CA ILE A 48 3.21 -20.73 -3.11
C ILE A 48 2.32 -20.99 -4.34
N LEU A 49 2.69 -20.48 -5.52
CA LEU A 49 2.01 -20.78 -6.78
C LEU A 49 2.00 -22.30 -7.05
N TYR A 50 3.17 -22.94 -6.92
CA TYR A 50 3.29 -24.38 -7.06
C TYR A 50 2.39 -25.13 -6.09
N TRP A 51 2.34 -24.69 -4.83
CA TRP A 51 1.45 -25.26 -3.82
C TRP A 51 -0.03 -25.09 -4.20
N CYS A 52 -0.43 -23.89 -4.65
CA CYS A 52 -1.80 -23.63 -5.10
C CYS A 52 -2.21 -24.57 -6.24
N GLU A 53 -1.37 -24.73 -7.25
CA GLU A 53 -1.66 -25.57 -8.42
C GLU A 53 -1.76 -27.05 -8.06
N HIS A 54 -0.91 -27.54 -7.15
CA HIS A 54 -0.90 -28.97 -6.77
C HIS A 54 -1.98 -29.34 -5.73
N THR A 55 -2.43 -28.38 -4.94
CA THR A 55 -3.47 -28.62 -3.92
C THR A 55 -4.88 -28.21 -4.39
N GLY A 56 -4.97 -27.45 -5.49
CA GLY A 56 -6.22 -26.83 -5.94
C GLY A 56 -6.73 -25.71 -5.02
N ARG A 57 -5.85 -25.15 -4.19
CA ARG A 57 -6.16 -24.08 -3.24
C ARG A 57 -5.69 -22.73 -3.75
N SER A 58 -6.10 -21.66 -3.04
CA SER A 58 -5.79 -20.26 -3.34
C SER A 58 -4.79 -19.68 -2.36
N TYR A 59 -4.19 -18.54 -2.69
CA TYR A 59 -3.25 -17.82 -1.82
C TYR A 59 -3.81 -17.50 -0.42
N TRP A 60 -5.07 -17.07 -0.33
CA TRP A 60 -5.71 -16.80 0.96
C TRP A 60 -5.86 -18.04 1.85
N GLU A 61 -5.99 -19.24 1.25
CA GLU A 61 -6.03 -20.50 2.00
C GLU A 61 -4.65 -20.87 2.54
N TYR A 62 -3.59 -20.48 1.84
CA TYR A 62 -2.23 -20.60 2.37
C TYR A 62 -2.03 -19.66 3.57
N VAL A 63 -2.53 -18.43 3.50
CA VAL A 63 -2.51 -17.51 4.65
C VAL A 63 -3.27 -18.10 5.84
N GLU A 64 -4.49 -18.61 5.64
CA GLU A 64 -5.25 -19.25 6.73
C GLU A 64 -4.53 -20.46 7.32
N GLN A 65 -3.83 -21.23 6.50
CA GLN A 65 -3.04 -22.38 6.96
C GLN A 65 -1.88 -21.95 7.87
N CYS A 66 -1.21 -20.83 7.56
CA CYS A 66 -0.06 -20.32 8.32
C CYS A 66 -0.47 -19.53 9.57
N GLU A 67 -1.47 -18.65 9.43
CA GLU A 67 -1.90 -17.70 10.48
C GLU A 67 -2.98 -18.25 11.42
N GLY A 68 -3.67 -19.33 11.01
CA GLY A 68 -4.85 -19.82 11.73
C GLY A 68 -6.12 -19.03 11.39
N LYS A 69 -7.22 -19.38 12.06
CA LYS A 69 -8.55 -18.76 11.79
C LYS A 69 -8.69 -17.37 12.39
N GLU A 70 -7.87 -17.03 13.36
CA GLU A 70 -7.84 -15.74 14.05
C GLU A 70 -7.50 -14.58 13.10
N ILE A 71 -6.84 -14.88 11.98
CA ILE A 71 -6.53 -13.88 10.94
C ILE A 71 -7.79 -13.18 10.41
N TRP A 72 -8.92 -13.86 10.37
CA TRP A 72 -10.16 -13.29 9.81
C TRP A 72 -10.73 -12.17 10.67
N ASP A 73 -10.66 -12.28 12.00
CA ASP A 73 -11.10 -11.23 12.92
C ASP A 73 -10.19 -10.01 12.79
N TYR A 74 -8.88 -10.22 12.71
CA TYR A 74 -7.90 -9.16 12.47
C TYR A 74 -8.13 -8.46 11.12
N LEU A 75 -8.29 -9.20 10.03
CA LEU A 75 -8.55 -8.62 8.71
C LEU A 75 -9.90 -7.91 8.64
N ALA A 76 -10.89 -8.35 9.40
CA ALA A 76 -12.18 -7.64 9.51
C ALA A 76 -12.01 -6.27 10.17
N GLU A 77 -11.19 -6.16 11.22
CA GLU A 77 -10.86 -4.87 11.84
C GLU A 77 -10.05 -3.99 10.89
N VAL A 78 -9.06 -4.55 10.19
CA VAL A 78 -8.29 -3.87 9.15
C VAL A 78 -9.21 -3.29 8.09
N TRP A 79 -10.13 -4.10 7.54
CA TRP A 79 -11.08 -3.65 6.52
C TRP A 79 -11.99 -2.54 7.01
N LYS A 80 -12.55 -2.68 8.20
CA LYS A 80 -13.37 -1.65 8.84
C LYS A 80 -12.61 -0.32 9.01
N THR A 81 -11.34 -0.39 9.38
CA THR A 81 -10.48 0.78 9.53
C THR A 81 -10.20 1.45 8.18
N MET A 82 -9.93 0.65 7.13
CA MET A 82 -9.74 1.15 5.77
C MET A 82 -10.98 1.88 5.24
N GLN A 83 -12.17 1.28 5.42
CA GLN A 83 -13.44 1.91 5.03
C GLN A 83 -13.68 3.23 5.78
N ALA A 84 -13.45 3.23 7.09
CA ALA A 84 -13.62 4.42 7.91
C ALA A 84 -12.67 5.57 7.49
N ALA A 85 -11.42 5.25 7.10
CA ALA A 85 -10.48 6.23 6.59
C ALA A 85 -10.96 6.86 5.27
N ILE A 86 -11.47 6.04 4.34
CA ILE A 86 -12.04 6.53 3.08
C ILE A 86 -13.20 7.50 3.36
N LEU A 87 -14.15 7.09 4.20
CA LEU A 87 -15.34 7.90 4.47
C LEU A 87 -14.99 9.23 5.12
N ARG A 88 -14.11 9.24 6.13
CA ARG A 88 -13.64 10.49 6.75
C ARG A 88 -12.94 11.40 5.77
N GLY A 89 -12.04 10.85 4.93
CA GLY A 89 -11.30 11.64 3.95
C GLY A 89 -12.18 12.20 2.83
N LEU A 90 -13.27 11.54 2.46
CA LEU A 90 -14.23 12.06 1.49
C LEU A 90 -15.08 13.22 2.04
N ASP A 91 -15.34 13.24 3.35
CA ASP A 91 -16.10 14.30 4.01
C ASP A 91 -15.21 15.48 4.41
N ALA A 92 -13.89 15.30 4.43
CA ALA A 92 -12.94 16.32 4.86
C ALA A 92 -12.59 17.29 3.74
N GLU A 93 -12.61 18.57 4.05
CA GLU A 93 -12.26 19.67 3.16
C GLU A 93 -11.14 20.55 3.77
N GLY A 94 -10.70 21.56 3.04
CA GLY A 94 -9.72 22.54 3.49
C GLY A 94 -8.30 22.24 3.04
N VAL A 95 -7.33 22.56 3.88
CA VAL A 95 -5.89 22.50 3.62
C VAL A 95 -5.23 21.48 4.53
N LEU A 96 -4.31 20.71 4.00
CA LEU A 96 -3.51 19.76 4.76
C LEU A 96 -2.52 20.50 5.67
N PRO A 97 -2.18 19.94 6.83
CA PRO A 97 -1.19 20.56 7.73
C PRO A 97 0.21 20.61 7.10
N GLY A 98 0.97 21.62 7.48
CA GLY A 98 2.36 21.84 7.05
C GLY A 98 2.52 23.00 6.06
N PRO A 99 3.78 23.28 5.66
CA PRO A 99 4.14 24.47 4.89
C PRO A 99 3.71 24.43 3.42
N LEU A 100 3.25 23.29 2.89
CA LEU A 100 2.91 23.15 1.48
C LEU A 100 1.56 23.75 1.12
N ASN A 101 0.72 24.11 2.08
CA ASN A 101 -0.63 24.66 1.87
C ASN A 101 -1.46 23.83 0.87
N LEU A 102 -1.24 22.52 0.82
CA LEU A 102 -1.87 21.64 -0.13
C LEU A 102 -3.35 21.46 0.18
N ARG A 103 -4.22 21.80 -0.76
CA ARG A 103 -5.66 21.61 -0.62
C ARG A 103 -6.05 20.15 -0.72
N ARG A 104 -6.98 19.72 0.12
CA ARG A 104 -7.65 18.42 -0.01
C ARG A 104 -8.40 18.36 -1.33
N LYS A 105 -8.31 17.23 -2.01
CA LYS A 105 -8.88 17.02 -3.36
C LYS A 105 -9.94 15.90 -3.37
N ALA A 106 -9.91 15.00 -2.37
CA ALA A 106 -10.73 13.77 -2.37
C ALA A 106 -12.23 14.07 -2.55
N SER A 107 -12.80 14.97 -1.74
CA SER A 107 -14.21 15.36 -1.81
C SER A 107 -14.57 15.90 -3.20
N ALA A 108 -13.77 16.82 -3.74
CA ALA A 108 -14.01 17.42 -5.06
C ALA A 108 -13.93 16.37 -6.19
N TYR A 109 -12.96 15.43 -6.12
CA TYR A 109 -12.84 14.34 -7.08
C TYR A 109 -14.05 13.41 -7.02
N TYR A 110 -14.51 13.07 -5.83
CA TYR A 110 -15.67 12.22 -5.61
C TYR A 110 -16.96 12.84 -6.21
N ILE A 111 -17.20 14.12 -5.93
CA ILE A 111 -18.36 14.85 -6.48
C ILE A 111 -18.30 14.89 -8.00
N LYS A 112 -17.14 15.27 -8.57
CA LYS A 112 -16.96 15.33 -10.02
C LYS A 112 -17.11 13.95 -10.67
N ALA A 113 -16.54 12.91 -10.09
CA ALA A 113 -16.64 11.55 -10.61
C ALA A 113 -18.09 11.07 -10.71
N LYS A 114 -18.95 11.44 -9.75
CA LYS A 114 -20.39 11.12 -9.80
C LYS A 114 -21.12 11.74 -10.98
N GLY A 115 -20.64 12.85 -11.51
CA GLY A 115 -21.21 13.52 -12.70
C GLY A 115 -20.83 12.86 -14.02
N TYR A 116 -19.81 11.99 -14.04
CA TYR A 116 -19.41 11.26 -15.23
C TYR A 116 -20.09 9.89 -15.34
N LYS A 117 -19.93 9.23 -16.50
CA LYS A 117 -20.46 7.89 -16.77
C LYS A 117 -19.33 6.90 -17.03
N ASP A 118 -19.63 5.62 -16.90
CA ASP A 118 -18.81 4.49 -17.31
C ASP A 118 -17.35 4.51 -16.75
N SER A 119 -16.38 4.30 -17.61
CA SER A 119 -14.98 4.17 -17.24
C SER A 119 -14.38 5.42 -16.58
N LEU A 120 -14.81 6.61 -17.02
CA LEU A 120 -14.31 7.86 -16.43
C LEU A 120 -14.83 8.04 -15.01
N ARG A 121 -16.10 7.69 -14.76
CA ARG A 121 -16.65 7.66 -13.39
C ARG A 121 -15.91 6.68 -12.51
N SER A 122 -15.70 5.45 -12.99
CA SER A 122 -14.99 4.41 -12.26
C SER A 122 -13.57 4.87 -11.86
N ARG A 123 -12.81 5.39 -12.83
CA ARG A 123 -11.45 5.90 -12.58
C ARG A 123 -11.43 7.07 -11.61
N GLY A 124 -12.33 8.02 -11.77
CA GLY A 124 -12.46 9.17 -10.86
C GLY A 124 -12.79 8.77 -9.42
N LEU A 125 -13.63 7.74 -9.22
CA LEU A 125 -13.95 7.22 -7.89
C LEU A 125 -12.73 6.54 -7.25
N VAL A 126 -11.98 5.74 -7.99
CA VAL A 126 -10.73 5.12 -7.49
C VAL A 126 -9.74 6.19 -7.04
N PHE A 127 -9.55 7.25 -7.84
CA PHE A 127 -8.72 8.38 -7.45
C PHE A 127 -9.23 9.03 -6.16
N ALA A 128 -10.52 9.32 -6.07
CA ALA A 128 -11.11 9.95 -4.88
C ALA A 128 -10.88 9.13 -3.61
N TYR A 129 -11.04 7.81 -3.67
CA TYR A 129 -10.83 6.93 -2.53
C TYR A 129 -9.35 6.86 -2.10
N ALA A 130 -8.43 6.78 -3.05
CA ALA A 130 -7.00 6.79 -2.75
C ALA A 130 -6.54 8.13 -2.17
N LEU A 131 -7.00 9.24 -2.73
CA LEU A 131 -6.77 10.58 -2.20
C LEU A 131 -7.32 10.72 -0.77
N ALA A 132 -8.53 10.23 -0.51
CA ALA A 132 -9.17 10.32 0.80
C ALA A 132 -8.31 9.70 1.90
N VAL A 133 -7.82 8.48 1.71
CA VAL A 133 -6.96 7.81 2.69
C VAL A 133 -5.60 8.50 2.84
N SER A 134 -5.00 8.93 1.72
CA SER A 134 -3.70 9.60 1.75
C SER A 134 -3.78 10.97 2.42
N GLU A 135 -4.86 11.72 2.23
CA GLU A 135 -5.12 12.99 2.89
C GLU A 135 -5.42 12.81 4.39
N GLU A 136 -6.10 11.72 4.78
CA GLU A 136 -6.27 11.34 6.18
C GLU A 136 -4.92 11.03 6.84
N ASN A 137 -4.05 10.26 6.18
CA ASN A 137 -2.69 10.02 6.65
C ASN A 137 -1.91 11.33 6.86
N ALA A 138 -1.95 12.23 5.87
CA ALA A 138 -1.27 13.53 5.94
C ALA A 138 -1.79 14.46 7.06
N SER A 139 -3.00 14.18 7.56
CA SER A 139 -3.65 14.95 8.64
C SER A 139 -3.61 14.27 10.01
N GLY A 140 -2.86 13.16 10.17
CA GLY A 140 -2.77 12.41 11.41
C GLY A 140 -4.00 11.56 11.71
N GLY A 141 -4.85 11.29 10.72
CA GLY A 141 -6.00 10.41 10.85
C GLY A 141 -5.58 8.93 10.98
N LYS A 142 -6.44 8.11 11.60
CA LYS A 142 -6.20 6.67 11.72
C LYS A 142 -6.36 6.00 10.35
N ILE A 143 -5.27 5.44 9.83
CA ILE A 143 -5.21 4.66 8.60
C ILE A 143 -4.61 3.27 8.84
N VAL A 144 -4.66 2.41 7.83
CA VAL A 144 -3.93 1.15 7.81
C VAL A 144 -2.71 1.30 6.90
N THR A 145 -1.54 0.89 7.37
CA THR A 145 -0.35 0.80 6.51
C THR A 145 -0.49 -0.37 5.55
N ALA A 146 -0.36 -0.12 4.23
CA ALA A 146 -0.55 -1.15 3.20
C ALA A 146 0.34 -0.91 1.97
N PRO A 147 1.65 -1.22 1.99
CA PRO A 147 2.41 -1.75 3.13
C PRO A 147 2.91 -0.67 4.10
N THR A 148 2.96 0.61 3.70
CA THR A 148 3.47 1.74 4.49
C THR A 148 2.45 2.87 4.61
N CYS A 149 2.73 3.90 5.43
CA CYS A 149 1.92 5.12 5.49
C CYS A 149 1.91 5.85 4.14
N GLY A 150 3.06 5.90 3.44
CA GLY A 150 3.21 6.59 2.15
C GLY A 150 2.38 5.97 1.02
N ALA A 151 1.98 4.72 1.15
CA ALA A 151 1.21 3.98 0.14
C ALA A 151 -0.16 3.50 0.65
N CYS A 152 -0.63 4.02 1.79
CA CYS A 152 -1.83 3.56 2.50
C CYS A 152 -3.15 3.68 1.73
N GLY A 153 -3.19 4.49 0.68
CA GLY A 153 -4.40 4.75 -0.11
C GLY A 153 -4.69 3.72 -1.20
N VAL A 154 -3.69 2.95 -1.64
CA VAL A 154 -3.81 2.10 -2.84
C VAL A 154 -4.74 0.91 -2.62
N VAL A 155 -4.40 0.04 -1.68
CA VAL A 155 -5.18 -1.19 -1.39
C VAL A 155 -6.62 -0.89 -0.99
N PRO A 156 -6.88 0.02 -0.03
CA PRO A 156 -8.26 0.30 0.36
C PRO A 156 -9.08 0.91 -0.76
N ALA A 157 -8.50 1.79 -1.60
CA ALA A 157 -9.23 2.39 -2.72
C ALA A 157 -9.69 1.37 -3.74
N VAL A 158 -8.81 0.42 -4.12
CA VAL A 158 -9.14 -0.64 -5.07
C VAL A 158 -10.22 -1.55 -4.51
N LEU A 159 -10.05 -2.05 -3.29
CA LEU A 159 -11.01 -2.97 -2.67
C LEU A 159 -12.38 -2.31 -2.44
N TYR A 160 -12.38 -1.08 -1.93
CA TYR A 160 -13.61 -0.34 -1.69
C TYR A 160 -14.35 -0.05 -3.00
N HIS A 161 -13.63 0.38 -4.03
CA HIS A 161 -14.20 0.60 -5.36
C HIS A 161 -14.85 -0.68 -5.92
N LEU A 162 -14.16 -1.81 -5.84
CA LEU A 162 -14.67 -3.09 -6.33
C LEU A 162 -15.86 -3.57 -5.50
N GLN A 163 -15.83 -3.40 -4.18
CA GLN A 163 -16.98 -3.73 -3.33
C GLN A 163 -18.21 -2.91 -3.72
N GLN A 164 -18.06 -1.58 -3.89
CA GLN A 164 -19.18 -0.69 -4.22
C GLN A 164 -19.72 -0.88 -5.64
N THR A 165 -18.91 -1.33 -6.58
CA THR A 165 -19.30 -1.44 -8.00
C THR A 165 -19.66 -2.84 -8.43
N ARG A 166 -19.22 -3.87 -7.71
CA ARG A 166 -19.42 -5.29 -8.03
C ARG A 166 -20.13 -6.06 -6.93
N GLU A 167 -20.51 -5.40 -5.85
CA GLU A 167 -21.27 -5.96 -4.73
C GLU A 167 -20.59 -7.21 -4.11
N PHE A 168 -19.25 -7.24 -4.07
CA PHE A 168 -18.53 -8.32 -3.42
C PHE A 168 -18.83 -8.34 -1.91
N SER A 169 -19.09 -9.52 -1.38
CA SER A 169 -19.31 -9.71 0.06
C SER A 169 -18.04 -9.43 0.87
N ASP A 170 -18.22 -9.04 2.15
CA ASP A 170 -17.10 -8.83 3.06
C ASP A 170 -16.18 -10.05 3.12
N ALA A 171 -16.70 -11.25 3.16
CA ALA A 171 -15.89 -12.47 3.16
C ALA A 171 -14.95 -12.56 1.94
N ARG A 172 -15.40 -12.13 0.75
CA ARG A 172 -14.54 -12.07 -0.44
C ARG A 172 -13.49 -10.99 -0.33
N ILE A 173 -13.83 -9.84 0.22
CA ILE A 173 -12.88 -8.75 0.48
C ILE A 173 -11.81 -9.18 1.48
N LEU A 174 -12.16 -9.85 2.58
CA LEU A 174 -11.20 -10.34 3.56
C LEU A 174 -10.21 -11.35 2.95
N ARG A 175 -10.70 -12.28 2.11
CA ARG A 175 -9.83 -13.21 1.37
C ARG A 175 -8.88 -12.46 0.42
N ALA A 176 -9.36 -11.43 -0.25
CA ALA A 176 -8.51 -10.59 -1.11
C ALA A 176 -7.48 -9.79 -0.30
N LEU A 177 -7.84 -9.31 0.90
CA LEU A 177 -6.89 -8.69 1.84
C LEU A 177 -5.81 -9.67 2.31
N ALA A 178 -6.17 -10.93 2.60
CA ALA A 178 -5.20 -11.97 2.95
C ALA A 178 -4.19 -12.18 1.82
N THR A 179 -4.65 -12.28 0.58
CA THR A 179 -3.77 -12.38 -0.60
C THR A 179 -2.90 -11.13 -0.77
N ALA A 180 -3.46 -9.92 -0.59
CA ALA A 180 -2.68 -8.68 -0.63
C ALA A 180 -1.59 -8.66 0.44
N GLY A 181 -1.93 -9.03 1.68
CA GLY A 181 -0.98 -9.12 2.79
C GLY A 181 0.17 -10.09 2.49
N LEU A 182 -0.15 -11.26 1.93
CA LEU A 182 0.84 -12.26 1.53
C LEU A 182 1.84 -11.70 0.50
N VAL A 183 1.34 -11.01 -0.53
CA VAL A 183 2.20 -10.35 -1.53
C VAL A 183 3.15 -9.34 -0.86
N GLY A 184 2.63 -8.50 0.04
CA GLY A 184 3.44 -7.55 0.81
C GLY A 184 4.49 -8.25 1.69
N ASN A 185 4.14 -9.36 2.34
CA ASN A 185 5.04 -10.15 3.18
C ASN A 185 6.18 -10.77 2.36
N ILE A 186 5.90 -11.31 1.17
CA ILE A 186 6.92 -11.86 0.27
C ILE A 186 7.94 -10.77 -0.10
N VAL A 187 7.48 -9.57 -0.44
CA VAL A 187 8.39 -8.45 -0.76
C VAL A 187 9.18 -8.02 0.46
N LYS A 188 8.52 -7.89 1.62
CA LYS A 188 9.19 -7.51 2.88
C LYS A 188 10.28 -8.51 3.26
N HIS A 189 10.04 -9.80 3.08
CA HIS A 189 10.99 -10.87 3.41
C HIS A 189 12.20 -10.88 2.46
N ASN A 190 11.97 -10.77 1.15
CA ASN A 190 13.02 -10.97 0.14
C ASN A 190 13.73 -9.67 -0.29
N ALA A 191 13.10 -8.51 -0.06
CA ALA A 191 13.63 -7.21 -0.44
C ALA A 191 13.39 -6.17 0.68
N SER A 192 12.58 -5.16 0.41
CA SER A 192 12.20 -4.12 1.38
C SER A 192 10.86 -3.51 0.98
N ILE A 193 10.13 -2.97 1.98
CA ILE A 193 8.95 -2.15 1.79
C ILE A 193 9.19 -0.68 2.21
N SER A 194 10.44 -0.29 2.45
CA SER A 194 10.82 1.03 2.93
C SER A 194 11.28 1.95 1.79
N GLY A 195 10.70 3.15 1.70
CA GLY A 195 11.11 4.18 0.75
C GLY A 195 12.53 4.70 1.00
N ALA A 196 12.96 4.76 2.26
CA ALA A 196 14.31 5.13 2.66
C ALA A 196 15.36 4.09 2.23
N GLU A 197 14.97 2.83 2.10
CA GLU A 197 15.87 1.74 1.74
C GLU A 197 15.91 1.51 0.23
N ALA A 198 14.76 1.45 -0.41
CA ALA A 198 14.64 1.05 -1.81
C ALA A 198 13.85 2.02 -2.71
N GLY A 199 13.57 3.24 -2.25
CA GLY A 199 12.78 4.19 -3.02
C GLY A 199 11.27 3.90 -2.99
N CYS A 200 10.50 4.72 -3.68
CA CYS A 200 9.03 4.61 -3.69
C CYS A 200 8.52 3.36 -4.44
N GLN A 201 9.36 2.67 -5.21
CA GLN A 201 9.05 1.35 -5.77
C GLN A 201 8.71 0.34 -4.68
N ALA A 202 9.38 0.42 -3.52
CA ALA A 202 9.15 -0.44 -2.36
C ALA A 202 7.86 -0.10 -1.60
N GLU A 203 7.37 1.11 -1.69
CA GLU A 203 6.13 1.53 -1.05
C GLU A 203 4.95 1.46 -2.01
N VAL A 204 4.89 2.38 -2.96
CA VAL A 204 3.77 2.52 -3.92
C VAL A 204 3.74 1.37 -4.91
N GLY A 205 4.91 0.89 -5.37
CA GLY A 205 4.99 -0.26 -6.27
C GLY A 205 4.48 -1.54 -5.59
N VAL A 206 4.89 -1.77 -4.34
CA VAL A 206 4.41 -2.92 -3.56
C VAL A 206 2.92 -2.80 -3.27
N ALA A 207 2.42 -1.61 -2.90
CA ALA A 207 0.99 -1.39 -2.69
C ALA A 207 0.17 -1.66 -3.97
N CYS A 208 0.67 -1.24 -5.13
CA CYS A 208 0.05 -1.53 -6.43
C CYS A 208 0.00 -3.04 -6.69
N SER A 209 1.10 -3.75 -6.44
CA SER A 209 1.19 -5.21 -6.56
C SER A 209 0.19 -5.93 -5.66
N MET A 210 0.14 -5.55 -4.37
CA MET A 210 -0.84 -6.06 -3.39
C MET A 210 -2.28 -5.88 -3.88
N ALA A 211 -2.60 -4.68 -4.34
CA ALA A 211 -3.94 -4.34 -4.83
C ALA A 211 -4.28 -5.05 -6.14
N SER A 212 -3.30 -5.26 -7.03
CA SER A 212 -3.47 -5.99 -8.30
C SER A 212 -3.83 -7.46 -8.06
N ALA A 213 -3.08 -8.13 -7.16
CA ALA A 213 -3.34 -9.51 -6.76
C ALA A 213 -4.73 -9.66 -6.12
N ALA A 214 -5.06 -8.75 -5.20
CA ALA A 214 -6.37 -8.73 -4.55
C ALA A 214 -7.52 -8.54 -5.55
N ALA A 215 -7.36 -7.63 -6.50
CA ALA A 215 -8.36 -7.42 -7.56
C ALA A 215 -8.50 -8.66 -8.45
N SER A 216 -7.38 -9.26 -8.89
CA SER A 216 -7.40 -10.48 -9.71
C SER A 216 -8.13 -11.63 -8.99
N GLN A 217 -7.88 -11.81 -7.70
CA GLN A 217 -8.59 -12.81 -6.91
C GLN A 217 -10.09 -12.53 -6.79
N LEU A 218 -10.51 -11.27 -6.60
CA LEU A 218 -11.93 -10.91 -6.54
C LEU A 218 -12.67 -11.24 -7.84
N PHE A 219 -12.02 -11.08 -8.99
CA PHE A 219 -12.57 -11.45 -10.29
C PHE A 219 -12.44 -12.92 -10.62
N GLY A 220 -11.91 -13.75 -9.73
CA GLY A 220 -11.79 -15.20 -9.91
C GLY A 220 -10.60 -15.62 -10.77
N GLY A 221 -9.56 -14.82 -10.81
CA GLY A 221 -8.31 -15.16 -11.48
C GLY A 221 -7.71 -16.46 -10.95
N SER A 222 -7.09 -17.25 -11.84
CA SER A 222 -6.30 -18.41 -11.45
C SER A 222 -5.10 -17.99 -10.59
N PRO A 223 -4.49 -18.91 -9.82
CA PRO A 223 -3.26 -18.59 -9.08
C PRO A 223 -2.17 -17.95 -9.97
N ALA A 224 -1.98 -18.43 -11.18
CA ALA A 224 -1.03 -17.85 -12.14
C ALA A 224 -1.44 -16.43 -12.59
N GLN A 225 -2.73 -16.16 -12.80
CA GLN A 225 -3.19 -14.81 -13.14
C GLN A 225 -3.06 -13.83 -11.96
N ILE A 226 -3.24 -14.30 -10.71
CA ILE A 226 -3.05 -13.50 -9.51
C ILE A 226 -1.58 -13.12 -9.35
N GLU A 227 -0.66 -14.08 -9.54
CA GLU A 227 0.78 -13.84 -9.54
C GLU A 227 1.16 -12.85 -10.63
N TYR A 228 0.67 -13.03 -11.86
CA TYR A 228 0.96 -12.13 -12.96
C TYR A 228 0.43 -10.71 -12.73
N ALA A 229 -0.76 -10.56 -12.15
CA ALA A 229 -1.26 -9.23 -11.76
C ALA A 229 -0.35 -8.56 -10.72
N ALA A 230 0.15 -9.33 -9.74
CA ALA A 230 1.10 -8.82 -8.75
C ALA A 230 2.42 -8.41 -9.38
N GLU A 231 2.94 -9.21 -10.29
CA GLU A 231 4.16 -8.95 -11.03
C GLU A 231 4.05 -7.63 -11.81
N MET A 232 3.03 -7.49 -12.65
CA MET A 232 2.74 -6.28 -13.43
C MET A 232 2.63 -5.03 -12.54
N GLY A 233 1.98 -5.18 -11.38
CA GLY A 233 1.82 -4.09 -10.42
C GLY A 233 3.15 -3.59 -9.87
N LEU A 234 4.13 -4.45 -9.66
CA LEU A 234 5.45 -4.10 -9.14
C LEU A 234 6.42 -3.68 -10.26
N GLU A 235 6.49 -4.45 -11.34
CA GLU A 235 7.41 -4.22 -12.47
C GLU A 235 7.30 -2.79 -12.99
N HIS A 236 6.09 -2.29 -13.19
CA HIS A 236 5.84 -0.96 -13.73
C HIS A 236 6.13 0.21 -12.77
N HIS A 237 6.63 -0.10 -11.58
CA HIS A 237 7.10 0.88 -10.59
C HIS A 237 8.60 0.78 -10.32
N LEU A 238 9.34 -0.10 -11.01
CA LEU A 238 10.79 -0.22 -10.85
C LEU A 238 11.49 1.11 -11.18
N GLY A 239 12.50 1.46 -10.38
CA GLY A 239 13.26 2.69 -10.52
C GLY A 239 12.59 3.94 -9.93
N MET A 240 11.44 3.82 -9.27
CA MET A 240 10.73 4.96 -8.70
C MET A 240 11.46 5.52 -7.47
N THR A 241 11.87 6.79 -7.56
CA THR A 241 12.55 7.51 -6.48
C THR A 241 11.60 7.86 -5.32
N CYS A 242 12.12 8.09 -4.12
CA CYS A 242 11.39 8.64 -2.97
C CYS A 242 12.00 10.00 -2.60
N ASP A 243 11.33 11.06 -2.99
CA ASP A 243 11.77 12.44 -2.90
C ASP A 243 10.64 13.36 -2.38
N PRO A 244 10.15 13.13 -1.14
CA PRO A 244 9.01 13.88 -0.60
C PRO A 244 9.38 15.34 -0.39
N VAL A 245 8.56 16.24 -0.94
CA VAL A 245 8.78 17.69 -0.82
C VAL A 245 8.60 18.13 0.63
N CYS A 246 9.54 18.89 1.15
CA CYS A 246 9.61 19.32 2.56
C CYS A 246 9.59 18.15 3.58
N GLY A 247 9.98 16.95 3.19
CA GLY A 247 9.94 15.76 4.04
C GLY A 247 8.52 15.28 4.39
N LEU A 248 7.51 15.77 3.70
CA LEU A 248 6.11 15.46 3.99
C LEU A 248 5.56 14.37 3.05
N VAL A 249 4.82 13.43 3.60
CA VAL A 249 4.11 12.39 2.84
C VAL A 249 2.86 13.02 2.17
N GLN A 250 3.10 14.05 1.35
CA GLN A 250 2.08 14.82 0.63
C GLN A 250 2.39 14.89 -0.86
N ILE A 251 3.48 15.54 -1.25
CA ILE A 251 3.93 15.65 -2.64
C ILE A 251 5.23 14.83 -2.79
N PRO A 252 5.27 13.86 -3.70
CA PRO A 252 4.23 13.43 -4.64
C PRO A 252 3.32 12.29 -4.12
N CYS A 253 3.43 11.88 -2.86
CA CYS A 253 2.90 10.65 -2.31
C CYS A 253 1.38 10.52 -2.51
N ILE A 254 0.60 11.57 -2.21
CA ILE A 254 -0.87 11.57 -2.31
C ILE A 254 -1.31 11.22 -3.75
N GLU A 255 -0.71 11.86 -4.76
CA GLU A 255 -1.06 11.62 -6.15
C GLU A 255 -0.56 10.26 -6.66
N ARG A 256 0.62 9.80 -6.19
CA ARG A 256 1.15 8.47 -6.51
C ARG A 256 0.20 7.37 -6.06
N ASN A 257 -0.45 7.50 -4.89
CA ASN A 257 -1.46 6.55 -4.43
C ASN A 257 -2.64 6.44 -5.40
N ALA A 258 -3.17 7.57 -5.87
CA ALA A 258 -4.27 7.58 -6.82
C ALA A 258 -3.90 6.89 -8.14
N TYR A 259 -2.73 7.20 -8.70
CA TYR A 259 -2.25 6.58 -9.93
C TYR A 259 -1.98 5.08 -9.76
N ALA A 260 -1.37 4.66 -8.65
CA ALA A 260 -1.09 3.25 -8.38
C ALA A 260 -2.38 2.43 -8.20
N ALA A 261 -3.41 2.99 -7.56
CA ALA A 261 -4.71 2.36 -7.43
C ALA A 261 -5.38 2.10 -8.80
N ALA A 262 -5.28 3.06 -9.73
CA ALA A 262 -5.77 2.86 -11.10
C ALA A 262 -4.93 1.81 -11.85
N ARG A 263 -3.60 1.86 -11.73
CA ARG A 263 -2.70 0.87 -12.34
C ARG A 263 -2.94 -0.56 -11.82
N ALA A 264 -3.31 -0.70 -10.56
CA ALA A 264 -3.66 -2.01 -10.02
C ALA A 264 -4.87 -2.64 -10.73
N LEU A 265 -5.87 -1.84 -11.08
CA LEU A 265 -7.01 -2.30 -11.87
C LEU A 265 -6.62 -2.58 -13.33
N ASP A 266 -5.72 -1.78 -13.91
CA ASP A 266 -5.19 -2.02 -15.26
C ASP A 266 -4.37 -3.33 -15.30
N ALA A 267 -3.52 -3.61 -14.30
CA ALA A 267 -2.75 -4.84 -14.16
C ALA A 267 -3.66 -6.08 -14.02
N ASN A 268 -4.69 -5.98 -13.15
CA ASN A 268 -5.71 -7.03 -13.06
C ASN A 268 -6.39 -7.27 -14.42
N THR A 269 -6.79 -6.21 -15.11
CA THR A 269 -7.45 -6.34 -16.42
C THR A 269 -6.53 -7.01 -17.43
N TYR A 270 -5.26 -6.60 -17.46
CA TYR A 270 -4.28 -7.19 -18.37
C TYR A 270 -4.10 -8.69 -18.10
N SER A 271 -3.83 -9.09 -16.87
CA SER A 271 -3.63 -10.50 -16.50
C SER A 271 -4.87 -11.37 -16.78
N ALA A 272 -6.08 -10.82 -16.59
CA ALA A 272 -7.33 -11.52 -16.83
C ALA A 272 -7.57 -11.91 -18.31
N PHE A 273 -6.96 -11.19 -19.26
CA PHE A 273 -7.01 -11.54 -20.69
C PHE A 273 -5.96 -12.57 -21.11
N THR A 274 -5.14 -13.06 -20.18
CA THR A 274 -4.10 -14.07 -20.43
C THR A 274 -4.44 -15.37 -19.74
N ASP A 275 -3.65 -16.39 -19.97
CA ASP A 275 -3.70 -17.67 -19.22
C ASP A 275 -2.89 -17.61 -17.91
N GLY A 276 -2.26 -16.48 -17.60
CA GLY A 276 -1.39 -16.28 -16.45
C GLY A 276 0.07 -16.65 -16.69
N HIS A 277 0.41 -17.26 -17.84
CA HIS A 277 1.80 -17.58 -18.17
C HIS A 277 2.55 -16.37 -18.72
N HIS A 278 3.70 -16.07 -18.13
CA HIS A 278 4.56 -14.96 -18.54
C HIS A 278 6.05 -15.27 -18.33
N ARG A 279 6.94 -14.40 -18.81
CA ARG A 279 8.39 -14.69 -18.90
C ARG A 279 9.18 -14.28 -17.68
N VAL A 280 8.74 -13.25 -16.96
CA VAL A 280 9.43 -12.69 -15.80
C VAL A 280 8.55 -12.96 -14.58
N SER A 281 9.01 -13.76 -13.63
CA SER A 281 8.25 -14.07 -12.42
C SER A 281 8.22 -12.90 -11.46
N PHE A 282 7.21 -12.86 -10.61
CA PHE A 282 7.11 -11.90 -9.49
C PHE A 282 8.36 -11.91 -8.61
N ASP A 283 8.88 -13.10 -8.28
CA ASP A 283 10.09 -13.22 -7.47
C ASP A 283 11.31 -12.55 -8.14
N ARG A 284 11.41 -12.65 -9.47
CA ARG A 284 12.48 -11.98 -10.22
C ARG A 284 12.33 -10.46 -10.17
N VAL A 285 11.11 -9.94 -10.25
CA VAL A 285 10.86 -8.50 -10.13
C VAL A 285 11.21 -8.00 -8.72
N VAL A 286 10.92 -8.79 -7.68
CA VAL A 286 11.31 -8.49 -6.28
C VAL A 286 12.84 -8.41 -6.14
N GLU A 287 13.58 -9.35 -6.73
CA GLU A 287 15.05 -9.32 -6.76
C GLU A 287 15.57 -8.06 -7.48
N VAL A 288 15.01 -7.74 -8.66
CA VAL A 288 15.37 -6.54 -9.42
C VAL A 288 15.05 -5.28 -8.64
N MET A 289 13.91 -5.22 -7.96
CA MET A 289 13.56 -4.09 -7.10
C MET A 289 14.59 -3.90 -5.97
N LYS A 290 15.03 -4.98 -5.33
CA LYS A 290 16.07 -4.95 -4.30
C LYS A 290 17.37 -4.38 -4.85
N GLN A 291 17.82 -4.89 -6.01
CA GLN A 291 19.04 -4.42 -6.66
C GLN A 291 18.92 -2.95 -7.09
N THR A 292 17.84 -2.59 -7.77
CA THR A 292 17.59 -1.21 -8.19
C THR A 292 17.53 -0.28 -6.98
N GLY A 293 16.91 -0.71 -5.89
CA GLY A 293 16.88 0.03 -4.63
C GLY A 293 18.28 0.25 -4.06
N HIS A 294 19.14 -0.74 -4.12
CA HIS A 294 20.56 -0.60 -3.73
C HIS A 294 21.31 0.39 -4.63
N ASP A 295 21.09 0.32 -5.94
CA ASP A 295 21.79 1.11 -6.94
C ASP A 295 21.31 2.57 -7.02
N LEU A 296 20.08 2.86 -6.55
CA LEU A 296 19.59 4.23 -6.45
C LEU A 296 20.52 5.05 -5.53
N PRO A 297 20.99 6.23 -5.97
CA PRO A 297 21.70 7.14 -5.10
C PRO A 297 20.91 7.48 -3.83
N SER A 298 21.60 7.61 -2.70
CA SER A 298 20.97 7.98 -1.41
C SER A 298 20.11 9.23 -1.50
N LEU A 299 20.50 10.17 -2.36
CA LEU A 299 19.79 11.42 -2.65
C LEU A 299 18.32 11.21 -3.04
N TYR A 300 17.97 10.03 -3.62
CA TYR A 300 16.63 9.69 -4.07
C TYR A 300 15.89 8.72 -3.14
N LYS A 301 16.38 8.58 -1.90
CA LYS A 301 15.84 7.66 -0.90
C LYS A 301 15.38 8.43 0.34
N GLU A 302 14.28 9.17 0.20
CA GLU A 302 13.57 9.85 1.30
C GLU A 302 14.39 10.96 2.02
N THR A 303 15.44 11.49 1.38
CA THR A 303 16.27 12.57 1.95
C THR A 303 15.63 13.94 1.85
N SER A 304 14.69 14.12 0.94
CA SER A 304 14.11 15.44 0.60
C SER A 304 15.11 16.48 0.08
N GLU A 305 16.29 16.04 -0.36
CA GLU A 305 17.37 16.89 -0.91
C GLU A 305 17.50 16.77 -2.44
N GLY A 306 16.89 15.74 -3.03
CA GLY A 306 16.95 15.44 -4.46
C GLY A 306 15.58 15.35 -5.13
N GLY A 307 15.61 15.08 -6.44
CA GLY A 307 14.39 14.84 -7.21
C GLY A 307 13.43 16.04 -7.16
N LEU A 308 12.16 15.75 -6.90
CA LEU A 308 11.10 16.78 -6.81
C LEU A 308 11.26 17.73 -5.62
N ALA A 309 11.99 17.32 -4.59
CA ALA A 309 12.22 18.15 -3.40
C ALA A 309 13.32 19.19 -3.62
N LYS A 310 14.20 18.94 -4.61
CA LYS A 310 15.33 19.84 -4.88
C LYS A 310 14.83 21.21 -5.35
N ASP A 311 15.36 22.26 -4.75
CA ASP A 311 15.06 23.65 -5.08
C ASP A 311 13.55 24.01 -5.02
N TYR A 312 12.75 23.20 -4.32
CA TYR A 312 11.36 23.51 -4.10
C TYR A 312 11.20 24.60 -3.04
N HIS A 313 10.57 25.69 -3.43
CA HIS A 313 10.17 26.76 -2.53
C HIS A 313 8.64 26.76 -2.43
N PRO A 314 8.06 26.62 -1.22
CA PRO A 314 6.62 26.82 -1.05
C PRO A 314 6.24 28.19 -1.61
N MET A 315 5.18 28.26 -2.40
CA MET A 315 4.62 29.54 -2.82
C MET A 315 4.04 30.24 -1.59
N ASP A 316 4.43 31.49 -1.37
CA ASP A 316 3.94 32.37 -0.30
C ASP A 316 2.42 32.61 -0.39
#